data_673ebd0dcd95aa7dd99e4244fa922b41
#
_entry.id   673ebd0dcd95aa7dd99e4244fa922b41
#
_cell.length_a   1.000
_cell.length_b   1.000
_cell.length_c   1.000
_cell.angle_alpha   90.00
_cell.angle_beta   90.00
_cell.angle_gamma   90.00
#
_symmetry.space_group_name_H-M   'P 1'
#
loop_
_entity.id
_entity.type
_entity.pdbx_description
1 polymer ?
#
loop_
_entity_poly.entity_id
_entity_poly.type
_entity_poly.pdbx_seq_one_letter_code
_entity_poly.pdbx_strand_id
1 'polypeptide(L)'
;MAGLFNILKVTVSEDKICAHVLVNPGMPLMTSEDIEATARVYYLVPAIAKHLCLGDSGREFQDCMGQTELCHLLEHVTVELMNETGLAGSISCGRTRVSEHLSLIHI
;
A
#
# COMPACT_ATOMS: atom_id res chain seq x y z
N MET A 1 -19.08 9.88 -8.18
CA MET A 1 -18.52 9.80 -6.84
C MET A 1 -17.00 9.77 -6.92
N ALA A 2 -16.34 10.65 -6.16
CA ALA A 2 -14.88 10.68 -6.13
C ALA A 2 -14.35 9.45 -5.38
N GLY A 3 -13.43 8.73 -5.98
CA GLY A 3 -12.74 7.63 -5.32
C GLY A 3 -11.66 8.14 -4.36
N LEU A 4 -11.09 7.22 -3.60
CA LEU A 4 -9.98 7.52 -2.69
C LEU A 4 -8.68 7.77 -3.47
N PHE A 5 -8.41 6.91 -4.44
CA PHE A 5 -7.21 6.96 -5.26
C PHE A 5 -7.54 7.18 -6.73
N ASN A 6 -6.58 7.77 -7.43
CA ASN A 6 -6.59 7.82 -8.89
C ASN A 6 -5.26 7.24 -9.37
N ILE A 7 -5.32 6.12 -10.05
CA ILE A 7 -4.12 5.48 -10.61
C ILE A 7 -3.82 6.14 -11.95
N LEU A 8 -2.75 6.93 -11.97
CA LEU A 8 -2.40 7.75 -13.14
C LEU A 8 -1.65 6.95 -14.19
N LYS A 9 -0.80 6.02 -13.76
CA LYS A 9 0.05 5.27 -14.67
C LYS A 9 0.54 4.00 -13.99
N VAL A 10 0.57 2.89 -14.72
CA VAL A 10 1.20 1.66 -14.27
C VAL A 10 2.20 1.24 -15.33
N THR A 11 3.44 1.02 -14.92
CA THR A 11 4.51 0.55 -15.80
C THR A 11 4.94 -0.84 -15.35
N VAL A 12 4.95 -1.78 -16.28
CA VAL A 12 5.34 -3.17 -16.00
C VAL A 12 6.64 -3.45 -16.76
N SER A 13 7.66 -3.94 -16.05
CA SER A 13 8.91 -4.39 -16.62
C SER A 13 9.17 -5.83 -16.20
N GLU A 14 10.31 -6.41 -16.64
CA GLU A 14 10.60 -7.81 -16.33
C GLU A 14 10.68 -8.09 -14.84
N ASP A 15 11.16 -7.14 -14.07
CA ASP A 15 11.51 -7.36 -12.67
C ASP A 15 10.69 -6.53 -11.68
N LYS A 16 9.82 -5.62 -12.16
CA LYS A 16 9.05 -4.77 -11.25
C LYS A 16 7.82 -4.17 -11.90
N ILE A 17 6.91 -3.75 -11.03
CA ILE A 17 5.75 -2.94 -11.38
C ILE A 17 5.89 -1.60 -10.67
N CYS A 18 5.65 -0.51 -11.38
CA CYS A 18 5.64 0.83 -10.79
C CYS A 18 4.28 1.48 -11.06
N ALA A 19 3.61 1.92 -10.00
CA ALA A 19 2.33 2.60 -10.10
C ALA A 19 2.44 4.03 -9.59
N HIS A 20 1.93 4.97 -10.38
CA HIS A 20 1.78 6.37 -9.99
C HIS A 20 0.36 6.55 -9.47
N VAL A 21 0.22 6.83 -8.19
CA VAL A 21 -1.08 6.90 -7.52
C VAL A 21 -1.28 8.28 -6.91
N LEU A 22 -2.39 8.90 -7.22
CA LEU A 22 -2.79 10.17 -6.63
C LEU A 22 -3.85 9.91 -5.56
N VAL A 23 -3.63 10.41 -4.35
CA VAL A 23 -4.67 10.46 -3.34
C VAL A 23 -5.52 11.68 -3.66
N ASN A 24 -6.81 11.47 -3.89
CA ASN A 24 -7.69 12.54 -4.32
C ASN A 24 -7.79 13.64 -3.25
N PRO A 25 -7.94 14.93 -3.66
CA PRO A 25 -8.08 16.03 -2.72
C PRO A 25 -9.22 15.80 -1.73
N GLY A 26 -8.99 16.11 -0.47
CA GLY A 26 -9.97 15.93 0.59
C GLY A 26 -10.02 14.53 1.18
N MET A 27 -9.26 13.58 0.63
CA MET A 27 -9.18 12.22 1.15
C MET A 27 -8.02 12.10 2.13
N PRO A 28 -8.09 11.12 3.07
CA PRO A 28 -7.00 10.92 4.03
C PRO A 28 -5.67 10.62 3.34
N LEU A 29 -4.58 11.21 3.84
CA LEU A 29 -3.23 10.90 3.39
C LEU A 29 -2.57 9.85 4.30
N MET A 30 -3.04 9.74 5.54
CA MET A 30 -2.49 8.83 6.54
C MET A 30 -3.57 7.85 7.01
N THR A 31 -3.16 6.65 7.35
CA THR A 31 -4.09 5.64 7.90
C THR A 31 -4.71 6.09 9.21
N SER A 32 -3.99 6.88 10.00
CA SER A 32 -4.48 7.39 11.28
C SER A 32 -5.63 8.39 11.12
N GLU A 33 -5.80 8.97 9.96
CA GLU A 33 -6.89 9.92 9.70
C GLU A 33 -8.23 9.22 9.50
N ASP A 34 -8.22 7.91 9.24
CA ASP A 34 -9.42 7.09 9.16
C ASP A 34 -9.08 5.68 9.67
N ILE A 35 -8.96 5.59 10.98
CA ILE A 35 -8.56 4.33 11.62
C ILE A 35 -9.62 3.24 11.48
N GLU A 36 -10.88 3.62 11.34
CA GLU A 36 -11.96 2.66 11.16
C GLU A 36 -11.84 1.97 9.80
N ALA A 37 -11.58 2.73 8.75
CA ALA A 37 -11.36 2.17 7.42
C ALA A 37 -10.10 1.29 7.41
N THR A 38 -9.05 1.72 8.10
CA THR A 38 -7.81 0.94 8.23
C THR A 38 -8.10 -0.41 8.90
N ALA A 39 -8.90 -0.41 9.95
CA ALA A 39 -9.30 -1.64 10.63
C ALA A 39 -10.08 -2.57 9.70
N ARG A 40 -10.94 -2.05 8.83
CA ARG A 40 -11.68 -2.85 7.86
C ARG A 40 -10.75 -3.52 6.86
N VAL A 41 -9.73 -2.81 6.39
CA VAL A 41 -8.72 -3.38 5.50
C VAL A 41 -8.00 -4.54 6.20
N TYR A 42 -7.64 -4.37 7.46
CA TYR A 42 -7.02 -5.42 8.25
C TYR A 42 -7.91 -6.65 8.35
N TYR A 43 -9.22 -6.47 8.57
CA TYR A 43 -10.15 -7.60 8.63
C TYR A 43 -10.24 -8.35 7.30
N LEU A 44 -10.16 -7.63 6.19
CA LEU A 44 -10.27 -8.24 4.86
C LEU A 44 -8.97 -8.93 4.43
N VAL A 45 -7.83 -8.39 4.83
CA VAL A 45 -6.51 -8.88 4.40
C VAL A 45 -5.57 -8.95 5.63
N PRO A 46 -5.87 -9.80 6.61
CA PRO A 46 -5.13 -9.80 7.89
C PRO A 46 -3.66 -10.20 7.74
N ALA A 47 -3.30 -10.92 6.69
CA ALA A 47 -1.91 -11.35 6.48
C ALA A 47 -0.93 -10.18 6.33
N ILE A 48 -1.41 -8.99 5.92
CA ILE A 48 -0.51 -7.83 5.76
C ILE A 48 0.15 -7.42 7.08
N ALA A 49 -0.51 -7.70 8.21
CA ALA A 49 0.04 -7.35 9.53
C ALA A 49 1.41 -7.98 9.78
N LYS A 50 1.65 -9.14 9.21
CA LYS A 50 2.89 -9.89 9.37
C LYS A 50 3.93 -9.61 8.29
N HIS A 51 3.61 -8.78 7.29
CA HIS A 51 4.58 -8.42 6.26
C HIS A 51 5.79 -7.72 6.88
N LEU A 52 6.98 -8.02 6.37
CA LEU A 52 8.17 -7.29 6.74
C LEU A 52 8.07 -5.88 6.19
N CYS A 53 8.41 -4.91 7.03
CA CYS A 53 8.41 -3.50 6.67
C CYS A 53 9.73 -2.88 7.10
N LEU A 54 10.56 -2.49 6.14
CA LEU A 54 11.90 -2.01 6.39
C LEU A 54 12.01 -0.48 6.41
N GLY A 55 10.94 0.21 5.99
CA GLY A 55 10.97 1.67 5.82
C GLY A 55 10.54 2.48 7.04
N ASP A 56 9.77 1.88 7.94
CA ASP A 56 9.24 2.57 9.12
C ASP A 56 9.83 1.97 10.41
N SER A 57 9.40 2.49 11.54
CA SER A 57 9.76 1.91 12.82
C SER A 57 9.08 0.55 13.00
N GLY A 58 9.81 -0.41 13.51
CA GLY A 58 9.31 -1.76 13.68
C GLY A 58 9.77 -2.68 12.55
N ARG A 59 9.41 -3.95 12.66
CA ARG A 59 9.83 -4.99 11.72
C ARG A 59 8.70 -5.55 10.88
N GLU A 60 7.48 -5.46 11.38
CA GLU A 60 6.30 -5.94 10.69
C GLU A 60 5.38 -4.77 10.40
N PHE A 61 4.57 -4.91 9.38
CA PHE A 61 3.68 -3.82 8.97
C PHE A 61 2.69 -3.46 10.07
N GLN A 62 2.28 -4.40 10.91
CA GLN A 62 1.38 -4.10 12.04
C GLN A 62 1.95 -3.05 12.99
N ASP A 63 3.27 -2.90 13.04
CA ASP A 63 3.92 -1.94 13.95
C ASP A 63 3.68 -0.50 13.53
N CYS A 64 3.41 -0.24 12.26
CA CYS A 64 3.18 1.11 11.74
C CYS A 64 1.83 1.28 11.04
N MET A 65 1.09 0.21 10.80
CA MET A 65 -0.13 0.22 9.98
C MET A 65 -1.16 1.27 10.44
N GLY A 66 -1.23 1.55 11.72
CA GLY A 66 -2.17 2.53 12.27
C GLY A 66 -1.76 3.98 12.07
N GLN A 67 -0.53 4.24 11.63
CA GLN A 67 -0.02 5.59 11.45
C GLN A 67 1.07 5.61 10.36
N THR A 68 0.65 5.44 9.12
CA THR A 68 1.54 5.49 7.96
C THR A 68 0.78 6.07 6.77
N GLU A 69 1.51 6.37 5.70
CA GLU A 69 0.88 6.90 4.49
C GLU A 69 -0.10 5.87 3.91
N LEU A 70 -1.22 6.37 3.42
CA LEU A 70 -2.28 5.52 2.91
C LEU A 70 -1.81 4.67 1.72
N CYS A 71 -0.95 5.22 0.87
CA CYS A 71 -0.40 4.47 -0.26
C CYS A 71 0.59 3.38 0.17
N HIS A 72 1.21 3.51 1.35
CA HIS A 72 2.02 2.43 1.92
C HIS A 72 1.12 1.25 2.30
N LEU A 73 -0.06 1.51 2.86
CA LEU A 73 -1.05 0.47 3.10
C LEU A 73 -1.48 -0.19 1.78
N LEU A 74 -1.73 0.61 0.75
CA LEU A 74 -2.09 0.10 -0.57
C LEU A 74 -1.00 -0.81 -1.14
N GLU A 75 0.27 -0.47 -0.95
CA GLU A 75 1.39 -1.31 -1.37
C GLU A 75 1.32 -2.69 -0.72
N HIS A 76 1.16 -2.76 0.59
CA HIS A 76 1.12 -4.04 1.31
C HIS A 76 -0.09 -4.89 0.91
N VAL A 77 -1.25 -4.27 0.74
CA VAL A 77 -2.45 -4.96 0.26
C VAL A 77 -2.22 -5.52 -1.15
N THR A 78 -1.61 -4.73 -2.03
CA THR A 78 -1.33 -5.15 -3.40
C THR A 78 -0.38 -6.35 -3.43
N VAL A 79 0.70 -6.28 -2.66
CA VAL A 79 1.68 -7.39 -2.57
C VAL A 79 0.97 -8.67 -2.09
N GLU A 80 0.15 -8.57 -1.05
CA GLU A 80 -0.55 -9.74 -0.53
C GLU A 80 -1.50 -10.35 -1.54
N LEU A 81 -2.30 -9.53 -2.20
CA LEU A 81 -3.25 -10.03 -3.20
C LEU A 81 -2.54 -10.64 -4.40
N MET A 82 -1.43 -10.07 -4.85
CA MET A 82 -0.63 -10.65 -5.92
C MET A 82 -0.03 -12.00 -5.51
N ASN A 83 0.45 -12.11 -4.29
CA ASN A 83 0.98 -13.39 -3.79
C ASN A 83 -0.12 -14.44 -3.67
N GLU A 84 -1.32 -14.05 -3.27
CA GLU A 84 -2.45 -14.98 -3.16
C GLU A 84 -2.88 -15.54 -4.50
N THR A 85 -2.70 -14.79 -5.59
CA THR A 85 -3.07 -15.29 -6.94
C THR A 85 -2.12 -16.39 -7.42
N GLY A 86 -0.88 -16.40 -6.94
CA GLY A 86 0.15 -17.33 -7.40
C GLY A 86 0.63 -17.10 -8.82
N LEU A 87 0.08 -16.12 -9.52
CA LEU A 87 0.40 -15.88 -10.95
C LEU A 87 1.70 -15.11 -11.13
N ALA A 88 2.03 -14.25 -10.18
CA ALA A 88 3.22 -13.39 -10.26
C ALA A 88 4.46 -14.02 -9.60
N GLY A 89 4.38 -15.28 -9.17
CA GLY A 89 5.41 -15.87 -8.36
C GLY A 89 5.42 -15.28 -6.95
N SER A 90 6.51 -15.46 -6.23
CA SER A 90 6.64 -14.94 -4.88
C SER A 90 7.15 -13.51 -4.92
N ILE A 91 6.39 -12.58 -4.36
CA ILE A 91 6.79 -11.17 -4.24
C ILE A 91 7.24 -10.94 -2.81
N SER A 92 8.50 -10.57 -2.65
CA SER A 92 9.12 -10.44 -1.33
C SER A 92 9.20 -9.02 -0.81
N CYS A 93 9.10 -8.01 -1.66
CA CYS A 93 9.20 -6.62 -1.22
C CYS A 93 8.49 -5.65 -2.16
N GLY A 94 8.19 -4.50 -1.60
CA GLY A 94 7.70 -3.36 -2.33
C GLY A 94 8.24 -2.09 -1.69
N ARG A 95 8.02 -0.96 -2.34
CA ARG A 95 8.46 0.34 -1.83
C ARG A 95 7.47 1.40 -2.26
N THR A 96 7.15 2.30 -1.33
CA THR A 96 6.30 3.46 -1.62
C THR A 96 7.07 4.73 -1.32
N ARG A 97 7.04 5.68 -2.26
CA ARG A 97 7.57 7.04 -2.08
C ARG A 97 6.41 7.99 -2.17
N VAL A 98 6.27 8.86 -1.18
CA VAL A 98 5.16 9.81 -1.10
C VAL A 98 5.69 11.23 -1.25
N SER A 99 5.05 12.03 -2.12
CA SER A 99 5.30 13.44 -2.27
C SER A 99 3.93 14.13 -2.29
N GLU A 100 3.53 14.69 -1.16
CA GLU A 100 2.20 15.29 -0.97
C GLU A 100 1.10 14.28 -1.32
N HIS A 101 0.31 14.54 -2.36
CA HIS A 101 -0.79 13.68 -2.78
C HIS A 101 -0.36 12.59 -3.77
N LEU A 102 0.85 12.70 -4.34
CA LEU A 102 1.34 11.75 -5.33
C LEU A 102 2.23 10.72 -4.67
N SER A 103 1.99 9.46 -5.01
CA SER A 103 2.81 8.35 -4.53
C SER A 103 3.31 7.50 -5.69
N LEU A 104 4.52 6.97 -5.53
CA LEU A 104 5.12 6.00 -6.44
C LEU A 104 5.23 4.69 -5.69
N ILE A 105 4.50 3.68 -6.15
CA ILE A 105 4.54 2.34 -5.57
C ILE A 105 5.34 1.44 -6.51
N HIS A 106 6.40 0.83 -5.98
CA HIS A 106 7.23 -0.14 -6.69
C HIS A 106 7.03 -1.52 -6.06
N ILE A 107 6.74 -2.50 -6.88
CA ILE A 107 6.58 -3.88 -6.44
C ILE A 107 7.45 -4.81 -7.28
#